data_460cace004dc481f665c6a329122afaa
#
_entry.id   460cace004dc481f665c6a329122afaa
#
_cell.length_a   1.000
_cell.length_b   1.000
_cell.length_c   1.000
_cell.angle_alpha   90.00
_cell.angle_beta   90.00
_cell.angle_gamma   90.00
#
_symmetry.space_group_name_H-M   'P 1'
#
loop_
_entity.id
_entity.type
_entity.pdbx_description
1 polymer ?
#
loop_
_entity_poly.entity_id
_entity_poly.type
_entity_poly.pdbx_seq_one_letter_code
_entity_poly.pdbx_strand_id
1 'polypeptide(L)'
;PVLPPRNFWDLQQLINALRLDTLITVPFTLMTVGDLLKLYQLDHDYRLKTFLDLQLKLYSQVNADETALLYAATALAVSQAPQGLYHLQGSMQILSDRLVEALEKYGGTVKLRHQVEKIYTQDQRVMAVKVRDKKTGEVTTEQADQVISNVTVQNLSELLDQTPTFYQQRIQKLPEPSGAFVVYLGVKETAIPADCPPHLQFLYDYGGPLGENNSLFVSVSKPDDGRAPTGFRTLIASSFVDPQPWWSASKSDYATRKEDYTQTAIARLGQYFHLNAETIVHQEAATPRTFQTFTARQKGYVGGIGQRVSSFGPFGIATRTPIKNCWLVGDSTHPGEGTAGVSYSALTVVRQILAQS
;
A
#
# COMPACT_ATOMS: atom_id res chain seq x y z
N PRO A 1 6.01 10.10 -17.36
CA PRO A 1 7.40 10.32 -16.92
C PRO A 1 7.95 9.11 -16.18
N VAL A 2 9.29 8.98 -16.12
CA VAL A 2 9.97 7.99 -15.28
C VAL A 2 10.70 8.72 -14.16
N LEU A 3 10.36 8.40 -12.90
CA LEU A 3 10.93 9.05 -11.74
C LEU A 3 11.37 8.01 -10.68
N PRO A 4 12.52 8.21 -10.06
CA PRO A 4 13.62 9.10 -10.50
C PRO A 4 14.31 8.53 -11.75
N PRO A 5 14.78 9.38 -12.68
CA PRO A 5 15.51 8.90 -13.84
C PRO A 5 16.87 8.33 -13.42
N ARG A 6 17.29 7.22 -14.06
CA ARG A 6 18.53 6.51 -13.75
C ARG A 6 19.45 6.35 -14.95
N ASN A 7 18.95 6.61 -16.14
CA ASN A 7 19.72 6.60 -17.38
C ASN A 7 19.18 7.63 -18.37
N PHE A 8 19.80 7.71 -19.54
CA PHE A 8 19.43 8.69 -20.58
C PHE A 8 17.99 8.49 -21.10
N TRP A 9 17.56 7.23 -21.27
CA TRP A 9 16.20 6.96 -21.72
C TRP A 9 15.15 7.42 -20.70
N ASP A 10 15.37 7.13 -19.41
CA ASP A 10 14.47 7.59 -18.34
C ASP A 10 14.38 9.12 -18.31
N LEU A 11 15.52 9.82 -18.48
CA LEU A 11 15.57 11.28 -18.55
C LEU A 11 14.80 11.79 -19.76
N GLN A 12 14.95 11.18 -20.93
CA GLN A 12 14.20 11.52 -22.13
C GLN A 12 12.69 11.37 -21.92
N GLN A 13 12.25 10.28 -21.26
CA GLN A 13 10.83 10.10 -20.93
C GLN A 13 10.31 11.19 -19.97
N LEU A 14 11.15 11.65 -19.04
CA LEU A 14 10.82 12.76 -18.16
C LEU A 14 10.70 14.07 -18.95
N ILE A 15 11.66 14.39 -19.78
CA ILE A 15 11.64 15.61 -20.62
C ILE A 15 10.43 15.61 -21.55
N ASN A 16 10.14 14.51 -22.23
CA ASN A 16 8.99 14.37 -23.13
C ASN A 16 7.64 14.51 -22.41
N ALA A 17 7.60 14.30 -21.10
CA ALA A 17 6.40 14.44 -20.29
C ALA A 17 6.22 15.86 -19.71
N LEU A 18 7.24 16.73 -19.83
CA LEU A 18 7.15 18.11 -19.36
C LEU A 18 6.21 18.91 -20.26
N ARG A 19 5.27 19.59 -19.62
CA ARG A 19 4.33 20.51 -20.24
C ARG A 19 4.47 21.87 -19.58
N LEU A 20 4.01 22.93 -20.22
CA LEU A 20 4.07 24.28 -19.65
C LEU A 20 3.34 24.38 -18.31
N ASP A 21 2.17 23.72 -18.22
CA ASP A 21 1.40 23.60 -16.99
C ASP A 21 2.15 22.83 -15.87
N THR A 22 2.95 21.83 -16.24
CA THR A 22 3.79 21.08 -15.30
C THR A 22 4.94 21.93 -14.76
N LEU A 23 5.50 22.83 -15.58
CA LEU A 23 6.61 23.70 -15.15
C LEU A 23 6.19 24.67 -14.03
N ILE A 24 4.92 25.10 -14.02
CA ILE A 24 4.37 25.95 -12.96
C ILE A 24 4.38 25.23 -11.60
N THR A 25 4.37 23.90 -11.59
CA THR A 25 4.39 23.11 -10.34
C THR A 25 5.79 22.92 -9.74
N VAL A 26 6.85 23.24 -10.47
CA VAL A 26 8.25 23.04 -10.02
C VAL A 26 8.55 23.71 -8.67
N PRO A 27 8.12 24.95 -8.38
CA PRO A 27 8.35 25.58 -7.08
C PRO A 27 7.74 24.79 -5.91
N PHE A 28 6.69 24.05 -6.16
CA PHE A 28 5.96 23.26 -5.14
C PHE A 28 6.57 21.87 -4.88
N THR A 29 7.61 21.49 -5.62
CA THR A 29 8.23 20.15 -5.52
C THR A 29 8.85 19.89 -4.15
N LEU A 30 9.30 20.93 -3.47
CA LEU A 30 9.95 20.85 -2.16
C LEU A 30 9.02 21.25 -1.00
N MET A 31 7.74 21.50 -1.28
CA MET A 31 6.76 21.90 -0.28
C MET A 31 5.98 20.69 0.24
N THR A 32 5.54 20.80 1.47
CA THR A 32 4.55 19.91 2.10
C THR A 32 3.15 20.54 2.03
N VAL A 33 2.12 19.75 2.33
CA VAL A 33 0.75 20.28 2.52
C VAL A 33 0.73 21.25 3.71
N GLY A 34 1.47 20.94 4.80
CA GLY A 34 1.60 21.84 5.94
C GLY A 34 2.20 23.20 5.58
N ASP A 35 3.18 23.24 4.65
CA ASP A 35 3.74 24.50 4.16
C ASP A 35 2.69 25.30 3.38
N LEU A 36 1.85 24.64 2.58
CA LEU A 36 0.73 25.29 1.90
C LEU A 36 -0.29 25.88 2.88
N LEU A 37 -0.65 25.12 3.92
CA LEU A 37 -1.55 25.60 4.96
C LEU A 37 -1.00 26.86 5.64
N LYS A 38 0.29 26.87 5.99
CA LYS A 38 0.96 28.07 6.55
C LYS A 38 0.93 29.26 5.59
N LEU A 39 1.20 29.02 4.30
CA LEU A 39 1.19 30.07 3.28
C LEU A 39 -0.18 30.78 3.19
N TYR A 40 -1.27 30.03 3.38
CA TYR A 40 -2.63 30.56 3.38
C TYR A 40 -3.17 30.89 4.78
N GLN A 41 -2.34 30.84 5.84
CA GLN A 41 -2.71 31.08 7.22
C GLN A 41 -3.85 30.17 7.73
N LEU A 42 -3.89 28.92 7.21
CA LEU A 42 -4.88 27.89 7.55
C LEU A 42 -4.32 26.81 8.48
N ASP A 43 -3.07 26.92 8.88
CA ASP A 43 -2.39 25.98 9.78
C ASP A 43 -2.97 25.98 11.20
N HIS A 44 -3.69 27.05 11.58
CA HIS A 44 -4.42 27.19 12.84
C HIS A 44 -5.84 26.61 12.78
N ASP A 45 -6.38 26.32 11.60
CA ASP A 45 -7.67 25.66 11.47
C ASP A 45 -7.51 24.15 11.78
N TYR A 46 -7.70 23.84 13.06
CA TYR A 46 -7.56 22.47 13.56
C TYR A 46 -8.50 21.48 12.85
N ARG A 47 -9.71 21.88 12.47
CA ARG A 47 -10.68 20.99 11.79
C ARG A 47 -10.23 20.64 10.38
N LEU A 48 -9.82 21.67 9.63
CA LEU A 48 -9.27 21.48 8.28
C LEU A 48 -8.01 20.61 8.30
N LYS A 49 -7.07 20.92 9.22
CA LYS A 49 -5.84 20.16 9.35
C LYS A 49 -6.12 18.70 9.69
N THR A 50 -6.98 18.41 10.66
CA THR A 50 -7.36 17.04 11.04
C THR A 50 -8.04 16.30 9.87
N PHE A 51 -8.93 16.97 9.14
CA PHE A 51 -9.56 16.38 7.96
C PHE A 51 -8.52 16.00 6.90
N LEU A 52 -7.59 16.90 6.59
CA LEU A 52 -6.52 16.63 5.63
C LEU A 52 -5.57 15.52 6.13
N ASP A 53 -5.19 15.56 7.40
CA ASP A 53 -4.33 14.54 8.01
C ASP A 53 -4.94 13.14 7.92
N LEU A 54 -6.25 12.99 8.14
CA LEU A 54 -6.97 11.74 7.98
C LEU A 54 -6.92 11.22 6.54
N GLN A 55 -7.18 12.10 5.55
CA GLN A 55 -7.12 11.72 4.15
C GLN A 55 -5.68 11.38 3.71
N LEU A 56 -4.73 12.21 4.09
CA LEU A 56 -3.33 12.02 3.72
C LEU A 56 -2.72 10.80 4.41
N LYS A 57 -3.07 10.51 5.66
CA LYS A 57 -2.63 9.28 6.32
C LYS A 57 -3.05 8.05 5.54
N LEU A 58 -4.24 8.06 4.94
CA LEU A 58 -4.74 6.96 4.11
C LEU A 58 -3.98 6.84 2.78
N TYR A 59 -3.68 7.98 2.11
CA TYR A 59 -3.09 7.98 0.78
C TYR A 59 -1.56 8.05 0.77
N SER A 60 -0.95 8.71 1.77
CA SER A 60 0.48 9.01 1.78
C SER A 60 1.25 8.34 2.93
N GLN A 61 0.59 7.64 3.84
CA GLN A 61 1.14 7.06 5.08
C GLN A 61 1.56 8.11 6.13
N VAL A 62 1.53 9.40 5.83
CA VAL A 62 1.98 10.49 6.70
C VAL A 62 0.95 11.62 6.72
N ASN A 63 1.06 12.52 7.69
CA ASN A 63 0.17 13.66 7.85
C ASN A 63 0.54 14.85 6.94
N ALA A 64 -0.22 15.94 7.00
CA ALA A 64 -0.05 17.10 6.14
C ALA A 64 1.33 17.76 6.25
N ASP A 65 1.91 17.81 7.45
CA ASP A 65 3.21 18.44 7.69
C ASP A 65 4.38 17.69 7.02
N GLU A 66 4.19 16.43 6.68
CA GLU A 66 5.20 15.57 6.06
C GLU A 66 4.89 15.24 4.60
N THR A 67 3.62 15.26 4.19
CA THR A 67 3.20 14.83 2.84
C THR A 67 3.66 15.83 1.79
N ALA A 68 4.38 15.34 0.77
CA ALA A 68 4.77 16.13 -0.40
C ALA A 68 3.53 16.73 -1.09
N LEU A 69 3.53 18.04 -1.32
CA LEU A 69 2.36 18.76 -1.82
C LEU A 69 1.88 18.25 -3.19
N LEU A 70 2.80 17.96 -4.10
CA LEU A 70 2.43 17.46 -5.44
C LEU A 70 1.82 16.07 -5.40
N TYR A 71 2.26 15.21 -4.46
CA TYR A 71 1.61 13.93 -4.23
C TYR A 71 0.19 14.11 -3.71
N ALA A 72 0.03 14.93 -2.67
CA ALA A 72 -1.26 15.20 -2.05
C ALA A 72 -2.27 15.77 -3.05
N ALA A 73 -1.85 16.74 -3.87
CA ALA A 73 -2.70 17.33 -4.91
C ALA A 73 -3.22 16.27 -5.88
N THR A 74 -2.34 15.35 -6.32
CA THR A 74 -2.73 14.25 -7.21
C THR A 74 -3.67 13.26 -6.52
N ALA A 75 -3.33 12.80 -5.31
CA ALA A 75 -4.10 11.80 -4.58
C ALA A 75 -5.50 12.30 -4.20
N LEU A 76 -5.60 13.53 -3.70
CA LEU A 76 -6.89 14.14 -3.34
C LEU A 76 -7.75 14.45 -4.58
N ALA A 77 -7.14 14.85 -5.70
CA ALA A 77 -7.85 15.12 -6.95
C ALA A 77 -8.51 13.86 -7.52
N VAL A 78 -7.87 12.69 -7.42
CA VAL A 78 -8.45 11.42 -7.90
C VAL A 78 -9.76 11.09 -7.19
N SER A 79 -9.82 11.27 -5.87
CA SER A 79 -11.04 11.00 -5.09
C SER A 79 -12.16 11.98 -5.37
N GLN A 80 -11.85 13.15 -5.91
CA GLN A 80 -12.80 14.22 -6.26
C GLN A 80 -13.13 14.28 -7.75
N ALA A 81 -12.55 13.39 -8.57
CA ALA A 81 -12.80 13.36 -10.00
C ALA A 81 -14.28 13.08 -10.28
N PRO A 82 -14.89 13.71 -11.34
CA PRO A 82 -16.30 13.50 -11.66
C PRO A 82 -16.70 12.04 -11.90
N GLN A 83 -15.76 11.22 -12.36
CA GLN A 83 -15.95 9.79 -12.55
C GLN A 83 -16.03 9.02 -11.23
N GLY A 84 -15.54 9.61 -10.13
CA GLY A 84 -15.46 8.97 -8.81
C GLY A 84 -14.56 7.74 -8.79
N LEU A 85 -14.77 6.91 -7.78
CA LEU A 85 -14.08 5.63 -7.62
C LEU A 85 -14.98 4.50 -8.13
N TYR A 86 -14.41 3.55 -8.85
CA TYR A 86 -15.13 2.37 -9.32
C TYR A 86 -15.24 1.33 -8.20
N HIS A 87 -16.42 0.71 -8.11
CA HIS A 87 -16.68 -0.42 -7.24
C HIS A 87 -16.72 -1.69 -8.08
N LEU A 88 -15.84 -2.63 -7.81
CA LEU A 88 -15.80 -3.89 -8.54
C LEU A 88 -16.94 -4.81 -8.09
N GLN A 89 -17.66 -5.40 -9.06
CA GLN A 89 -18.59 -6.49 -8.80
C GLN A 89 -17.81 -7.70 -8.24
N GLY A 90 -18.23 -8.26 -7.12
CA GLY A 90 -17.46 -9.23 -6.36
C GLY A 90 -16.51 -8.54 -5.37
N SER A 91 -15.25 -8.89 -5.37
CA SER A 91 -14.23 -8.32 -4.51
C SER A 91 -13.02 -7.84 -5.30
N MET A 92 -12.01 -7.28 -4.62
CA MET A 92 -10.71 -6.97 -5.24
C MET A 92 -10.02 -8.22 -5.81
N GLN A 93 -10.40 -9.42 -5.37
CA GLN A 93 -9.90 -10.69 -5.91
C GLN A 93 -10.14 -10.82 -7.42
N ILE A 94 -11.28 -10.31 -7.91
CA ILE A 94 -11.62 -10.35 -9.34
C ILE A 94 -10.55 -9.68 -10.22
N LEU A 95 -9.90 -8.62 -9.72
CA LEU A 95 -8.81 -7.95 -10.44
C LEU A 95 -7.60 -8.90 -10.60
N SER A 96 -7.23 -9.59 -9.53
CA SER A 96 -6.14 -10.57 -9.54
C SER A 96 -6.47 -11.75 -10.46
N ASP A 97 -7.70 -12.27 -10.39
CA ASP A 97 -8.14 -13.39 -11.22
C ASP A 97 -8.07 -13.05 -12.72
N ARG A 98 -8.53 -11.85 -13.10
CA ARG A 98 -8.47 -11.39 -14.50
C ARG A 98 -7.03 -11.15 -14.98
N LEU A 99 -6.13 -10.71 -14.11
CA LEU A 99 -4.72 -10.56 -14.45
C LEU A 99 -4.05 -11.94 -14.62
N VAL A 100 -4.39 -12.92 -13.79
CA VAL A 100 -3.90 -14.31 -13.92
C VAL A 100 -4.41 -14.93 -15.23
N GLU A 101 -5.70 -14.84 -15.52
CA GLU A 101 -6.28 -15.29 -16.79
C GLU A 101 -5.56 -14.69 -18.01
N ALA A 102 -5.27 -13.38 -17.94
CA ALA A 102 -4.55 -12.71 -19.02
C ALA A 102 -3.11 -13.21 -19.13
N LEU A 103 -2.40 -13.39 -18.00
CA LEU A 103 -1.03 -13.93 -17.98
C LEU A 103 -0.97 -15.33 -18.63
N GLU A 104 -1.87 -16.22 -18.21
CA GLU A 104 -1.93 -17.60 -18.72
C GLU A 104 -2.29 -17.64 -20.19
N LYS A 105 -3.21 -16.79 -20.66
CA LYS A 105 -3.56 -16.63 -22.08
C LYS A 105 -2.35 -16.30 -22.95
N TYR A 106 -1.38 -15.57 -22.42
CA TYR A 106 -0.14 -15.23 -23.12
C TYR A 106 1.03 -16.18 -22.79
N GLY A 107 0.75 -17.37 -22.25
CA GLY A 107 1.74 -18.42 -21.98
C GLY A 107 2.54 -18.25 -20.68
N GLY A 108 2.14 -17.32 -19.83
CA GLY A 108 2.73 -17.17 -18.49
C GLY A 108 2.26 -18.28 -17.54
N THR A 109 2.98 -18.45 -16.43
CA THR A 109 2.66 -19.44 -15.40
C THR A 109 2.62 -18.79 -14.02
N VAL A 110 1.59 -19.10 -13.22
CA VAL A 110 1.49 -18.71 -11.82
C VAL A 110 1.84 -19.91 -10.94
N LYS A 111 2.91 -19.78 -10.14
CA LYS A 111 3.32 -20.80 -9.17
C LYS A 111 2.89 -20.38 -7.77
N LEU A 112 1.72 -20.83 -7.32
CA LEU A 112 1.25 -20.60 -5.95
C LEU A 112 2.06 -21.43 -4.96
N ARG A 113 2.16 -20.92 -3.70
CA ARG A 113 2.93 -21.56 -2.62
C ARG A 113 4.42 -21.70 -2.90
N HIS A 114 4.94 -20.97 -3.87
CA HIS A 114 6.36 -20.89 -4.16
C HIS A 114 6.93 -19.60 -3.57
N GLN A 115 7.94 -19.75 -2.73
CA GLN A 115 8.62 -18.62 -2.09
C GLN A 115 10.01 -18.44 -2.69
N VAL A 116 10.27 -17.25 -3.23
CA VAL A 116 11.64 -16.87 -3.58
C VAL A 116 12.41 -16.61 -2.28
N GLU A 117 13.50 -17.32 -2.08
CA GLU A 117 14.36 -17.20 -0.89
C GLU A 117 15.62 -16.37 -1.16
N LYS A 118 16.07 -16.34 -2.42
CA LYS A 118 17.29 -15.62 -2.81
C LYS A 118 17.29 -15.26 -4.28
N ILE A 119 17.89 -14.14 -4.62
CA ILE A 119 18.19 -13.69 -5.97
C ILE A 119 19.71 -13.71 -6.12
N TYR A 120 20.21 -14.58 -6.98
CA TYR A 120 21.63 -14.70 -7.26
C TYR A 120 22.07 -13.70 -8.31
N THR A 121 23.22 -13.08 -8.06
CA THR A 121 23.80 -12.07 -8.95
C THR A 121 25.25 -12.40 -9.28
N GLN A 122 25.68 -12.03 -10.47
CA GLN A 122 27.07 -12.07 -10.90
C GLN A 122 27.38 -10.78 -11.68
N ASP A 123 28.48 -10.13 -11.36
CA ASP A 123 28.89 -8.86 -11.98
C ASP A 123 27.77 -7.80 -11.98
N GLN A 124 27.09 -7.68 -10.83
CA GLN A 124 25.93 -6.79 -10.65
C GLN A 124 24.79 -7.02 -11.65
N ARG A 125 24.59 -8.26 -12.10
CA ARG A 125 23.49 -8.69 -12.95
C ARG A 125 22.77 -9.87 -12.32
N VAL A 126 21.46 -9.94 -12.45
CA VAL A 126 20.68 -11.12 -12.06
C VAL A 126 21.07 -12.32 -12.93
N MET A 127 21.16 -13.48 -12.30
CA MET A 127 21.43 -14.76 -12.95
C MET A 127 20.33 -15.79 -12.70
N ALA A 128 19.85 -15.90 -11.46
CA ALA A 128 18.90 -16.93 -11.07
C ALA A 128 18.13 -16.53 -9.80
N VAL A 129 17.06 -17.25 -9.54
CA VAL A 129 16.31 -17.16 -8.28
C VAL A 129 16.24 -18.52 -7.60
N LYS A 130 16.44 -18.54 -6.29
CA LYS A 130 16.21 -19.72 -5.45
C LYS A 130 14.78 -19.74 -4.99
N VAL A 131 14.06 -20.82 -5.26
CA VAL A 131 12.62 -20.94 -5.00
C VAL A 131 12.36 -22.16 -4.13
N ARG A 132 11.54 -21.99 -3.09
CA ARG A 132 11.05 -23.11 -2.27
C ARG A 132 9.58 -23.35 -2.54
N ASP A 133 9.21 -24.57 -2.87
CA ASP A 133 7.83 -25.03 -2.80
C ASP A 133 7.44 -25.27 -1.33
N LYS A 134 6.50 -24.50 -0.81
CA LYS A 134 6.03 -24.60 0.58
C LYS A 134 5.21 -25.87 0.86
N LYS A 135 4.75 -26.56 -0.19
CA LYS A 135 3.97 -27.79 -0.04
C LYS A 135 4.88 -29.01 0.11
N THR A 136 5.90 -29.11 -0.74
CA THR A 136 6.83 -30.25 -0.76
C THR A 136 8.08 -30.02 0.06
N GLY A 137 8.46 -28.76 0.30
CA GLY A 137 9.74 -28.36 0.89
C GLY A 137 10.90 -28.37 -0.13
N GLU A 138 10.66 -28.76 -1.37
CA GLU A 138 11.66 -28.81 -2.43
C GLU A 138 12.21 -27.40 -2.72
N VAL A 139 13.50 -27.35 -2.97
CA VAL A 139 14.21 -26.11 -3.31
C VAL A 139 14.84 -26.26 -4.69
N THR A 140 14.48 -25.35 -5.59
CA THR A 140 15.02 -25.26 -6.94
C THR A 140 15.75 -23.95 -7.16
N THR A 141 16.65 -23.92 -8.16
CA THR A 141 17.26 -22.69 -8.65
C THR A 141 16.85 -22.52 -10.11
N GLU A 142 16.15 -21.45 -10.41
CA GLU A 142 15.63 -21.15 -11.75
C GLU A 142 16.43 -19.98 -12.35
N GLN A 143 16.96 -20.17 -13.56
CA GLN A 143 17.64 -19.11 -14.30
C GLN A 143 16.61 -18.07 -14.78
N ALA A 144 17.00 -16.80 -14.81
CA ALA A 144 16.14 -15.72 -15.25
C ALA A 144 16.96 -14.60 -15.92
N ASP A 145 16.53 -14.20 -17.10
CA ASP A 145 17.12 -13.07 -17.83
C ASP A 145 16.73 -11.73 -17.19
N GLN A 146 15.54 -11.67 -16.61
CA GLN A 146 14.95 -10.52 -15.94
C GLN A 146 14.26 -10.96 -14.66
N VAL A 147 14.45 -10.23 -13.57
CA VAL A 147 13.70 -10.42 -12.32
C VAL A 147 12.94 -9.13 -12.03
N ILE A 148 11.61 -9.24 -11.95
CA ILE A 148 10.73 -8.13 -11.56
C ILE A 148 10.19 -8.46 -10.18
N SER A 149 10.60 -7.69 -9.20
CA SER A 149 10.25 -7.90 -7.79
C SER A 149 9.11 -6.97 -7.37
N ASN A 150 8.01 -7.55 -6.89
CA ASN A 150 6.89 -6.81 -6.30
C ASN A 150 6.84 -7.03 -4.77
N VAL A 151 7.99 -7.00 -4.13
CA VAL A 151 8.12 -6.99 -2.67
C VAL A 151 8.51 -5.58 -2.21
N THR A 152 8.51 -5.33 -0.90
CA THR A 152 9.05 -4.05 -0.40
C THR A 152 10.53 -3.91 -0.76
N VAL A 153 11.02 -2.69 -0.84
CA VAL A 153 12.46 -2.45 -1.11
C VAL A 153 13.35 -3.06 -0.02
N GLN A 154 12.86 -3.12 1.22
CA GLN A 154 13.54 -3.79 2.34
C GLN A 154 13.67 -5.30 2.07
N ASN A 155 12.56 -5.95 1.72
CA ASN A 155 12.58 -7.38 1.37
C ASN A 155 13.45 -7.68 0.15
N LEU A 156 13.43 -6.82 -0.89
CA LEU A 156 14.32 -6.99 -2.03
C LEU A 156 15.80 -6.96 -1.61
N SER A 157 16.17 -6.03 -0.74
CA SER A 157 17.54 -5.93 -0.21
C SER A 157 17.99 -7.19 0.54
N GLU A 158 17.07 -7.88 1.21
CA GLU A 158 17.32 -9.15 1.92
C GLU A 158 17.39 -10.35 0.95
N LEU A 159 16.61 -10.32 -0.13
CA LEU A 159 16.58 -11.38 -1.13
C LEU A 159 17.84 -11.39 -2.02
N LEU A 160 18.43 -10.24 -2.28
CA LEU A 160 19.67 -10.14 -3.05
C LEU A 160 20.83 -10.79 -2.31
N ASP A 161 21.62 -11.63 -2.99
CA ASP A 161 22.82 -12.24 -2.41
C ASP A 161 23.94 -11.21 -2.19
N GLN A 162 23.97 -10.17 -3.01
CA GLN A 162 24.90 -9.06 -2.90
C GLN A 162 24.15 -7.75 -3.14
N THR A 163 23.84 -7.02 -2.06
CA THR A 163 23.26 -5.70 -2.15
C THR A 163 24.37 -4.65 -2.09
N PRO A 164 24.49 -3.75 -3.09
CA PRO A 164 25.48 -2.67 -3.04
C PRO A 164 25.34 -1.80 -1.79
N THR A 165 26.44 -1.52 -1.12
CA THR A 165 26.48 -0.84 0.19
C THR A 165 25.71 0.48 0.18
N PHE A 166 25.86 1.31 -0.88
CA PHE A 166 25.16 2.58 -0.96
C PHE A 166 23.64 2.41 -1.04
N TYR A 167 23.16 1.35 -1.70
CA TYR A 167 21.74 1.04 -1.82
C TYR A 167 21.18 0.55 -0.50
N GLN A 168 21.91 -0.34 0.17
CA GLN A 168 21.56 -0.81 1.51
C GLN A 168 21.47 0.34 2.52
N GLN A 169 22.48 1.24 2.54
CA GLN A 169 22.48 2.43 3.41
C GLN A 169 21.31 3.37 3.12
N ARG A 170 20.92 3.52 1.84
CA ARG A 170 19.76 4.30 1.47
C ARG A 170 18.47 3.69 2.00
N ILE A 171 18.31 2.37 1.88
CA ILE A 171 17.12 1.65 2.36
C ILE A 171 17.02 1.74 3.88
N GLN A 172 18.13 1.58 4.60
CA GLN A 172 18.17 1.69 6.07
C GLN A 172 17.78 3.08 6.60
N LYS A 173 17.95 4.13 5.80
CA LYS A 173 17.55 5.50 6.14
C LYS A 173 16.08 5.81 5.84
N LEU A 174 15.37 4.91 5.17
CA LEU A 174 13.96 5.12 4.92
C LEU A 174 13.17 5.00 6.23
N PRO A 175 12.19 5.87 6.46
CA PRO A 175 11.28 5.71 7.58
C PRO A 175 10.56 4.36 7.51
N GLU A 176 10.31 3.76 8.68
CA GLU A 176 9.53 2.53 8.74
C GLU A 176 8.08 2.80 8.26
N PRO A 177 7.54 1.93 7.38
CA PRO A 177 6.13 1.97 7.01
C PRO A 177 5.22 1.65 8.19
N SER A 178 3.94 1.98 8.06
CA SER A 178 2.94 1.62 9.06
C SER A 178 2.59 0.14 9.01
N GLY A 179 2.14 -0.43 10.14
CA GLY A 179 1.36 -1.65 10.17
C GLY A 179 -0.13 -1.34 10.02
N ALA A 180 -0.94 -2.39 9.91
CA ALA A 180 -2.40 -2.25 9.98
C ALA A 180 -3.00 -3.26 10.97
N PHE A 181 -4.08 -2.82 11.61
CA PHE A 181 -5.05 -3.67 12.27
C PHE A 181 -6.36 -3.59 11.49
N VAL A 182 -6.94 -4.73 11.17
CA VAL A 182 -8.18 -4.80 10.38
C VAL A 182 -9.16 -5.74 11.02
N VAL A 183 -10.41 -5.31 11.16
CA VAL A 183 -11.53 -6.16 11.58
C VAL A 183 -12.39 -6.43 10.35
N TYR A 184 -12.68 -7.69 10.12
CA TYR A 184 -13.59 -8.18 9.09
C TYR A 184 -14.85 -8.70 9.78
N LEU A 185 -15.99 -8.12 9.44
CA LEU A 185 -17.29 -8.55 9.95
C LEU A 185 -18.19 -8.99 8.80
N GLY A 186 -18.81 -10.16 8.95
CA GLY A 186 -20.02 -10.53 8.24
C GLY A 186 -21.22 -10.12 9.11
N VAL A 187 -22.11 -9.30 8.59
CA VAL A 187 -23.24 -8.78 9.37
C VAL A 187 -24.54 -8.96 8.60
N LYS A 188 -25.66 -9.07 9.34
CA LYS A 188 -27.00 -8.96 8.72
C LYS A 188 -27.16 -7.57 8.10
N GLU A 189 -27.85 -7.48 6.98
CA GLU A 189 -28.11 -6.22 6.30
C GLU A 189 -28.78 -5.17 7.21
N THR A 190 -29.61 -5.62 8.16
CA THR A 190 -30.25 -4.78 9.18
C THR A 190 -29.28 -4.06 10.11
N ALA A 191 -28.01 -4.48 10.17
CA ALA A 191 -26.97 -3.81 10.93
C ALA A 191 -26.47 -2.52 10.24
N ILE A 192 -26.72 -2.36 8.94
CA ILE A 192 -26.23 -1.26 8.13
C ILE A 192 -27.33 -0.22 8.00
N PRO A 193 -27.08 1.07 8.32
CA PRO A 193 -28.03 2.15 8.06
C PRO A 193 -28.43 2.23 6.58
N ALA A 194 -29.70 2.56 6.30
CA ALA A 194 -30.25 2.55 4.95
C ALA A 194 -29.45 3.38 3.93
N ASP A 195 -29.01 4.58 4.33
CA ASP A 195 -28.25 5.50 3.49
C ASP A 195 -26.74 5.40 3.70
N CYS A 196 -26.23 4.26 4.19
CA CYS A 196 -24.83 4.06 4.48
C CYS A 196 -24.00 4.09 3.19
N PRO A 197 -23.05 5.03 3.04
CA PRO A 197 -22.13 5.03 1.91
C PRO A 197 -21.18 3.82 1.98
N PRO A 198 -20.65 3.36 0.83
CA PRO A 198 -19.78 2.19 0.79
C PRO A 198 -18.40 2.41 1.45
N HIS A 199 -18.00 3.65 1.65
CA HIS A 199 -16.74 4.02 2.30
C HIS A 199 -16.97 5.14 3.31
N LEU A 200 -16.45 4.94 4.53
CA LEU A 200 -16.55 5.90 5.62
C LEU A 200 -15.17 6.03 6.29
N GLN A 201 -14.95 7.18 6.88
CA GLN A 201 -13.78 7.40 7.73
C GLN A 201 -14.25 8.02 9.05
N PHE A 202 -13.92 7.36 10.15
CA PHE A 202 -14.27 7.78 11.50
C PHE A 202 -13.04 8.27 12.24
N LEU A 203 -13.22 9.31 13.04
CA LEU A 203 -12.29 9.76 14.06
C LEU A 203 -13.06 9.90 15.37
N TYR A 204 -12.61 9.22 16.41
CA TYR A 204 -13.34 9.15 17.70
C TYR A 204 -12.85 10.17 18.71
N ASP A 205 -11.57 10.45 18.74
CA ASP A 205 -10.96 11.48 19.58
C ASP A 205 -10.05 12.37 18.73
N TYR A 206 -10.38 13.66 18.66
CA TYR A 206 -9.60 14.65 17.93
C TYR A 206 -8.21 14.90 18.53
N GLY A 207 -8.02 14.65 19.83
CA GLY A 207 -6.71 14.73 20.50
C GLY A 207 -5.88 13.47 20.41
N GLY A 208 -6.46 12.38 19.91
CA GLY A 208 -5.81 11.08 19.82
C GLY A 208 -5.00 10.89 18.53
N PRO A 209 -4.30 9.75 18.41
CA PRO A 209 -3.49 9.43 17.24
C PRO A 209 -4.36 9.18 16.00
N LEU A 210 -3.83 9.47 14.81
CA LEU A 210 -4.44 9.08 13.55
C LEU A 210 -4.09 7.62 13.23
N GLY A 211 -4.72 6.72 13.92
CA GLY A 211 -4.46 5.28 13.91
C GLY A 211 -4.88 4.66 15.23
N GLU A 212 -4.34 3.48 15.56
CA GLU A 212 -4.53 2.79 16.84
C GLU A 212 -6.02 2.66 17.24
N ASN A 213 -6.87 2.33 16.26
CA ASN A 213 -8.33 2.33 16.35
C ASN A 213 -8.99 3.70 16.64
N ASN A 214 -8.23 4.76 16.89
CA ASN A 214 -8.81 6.08 17.06
C ASN A 214 -9.34 6.66 15.74
N SER A 215 -8.75 6.28 14.61
CA SER A 215 -9.36 6.46 13.29
C SER A 215 -9.60 5.09 12.64
N LEU A 216 -10.77 4.94 12.01
CA LEU A 216 -11.14 3.74 11.26
C LEU A 216 -11.57 4.15 9.85
N PHE A 217 -10.91 3.56 8.85
CA PHE A 217 -11.41 3.54 7.47
C PHE A 217 -12.26 2.30 7.27
N VAL A 218 -13.51 2.49 6.84
CA VAL A 218 -14.51 1.42 6.75
C VAL A 218 -14.98 1.25 5.31
N SER A 219 -14.98 0.01 4.84
CA SER A 219 -15.57 -0.39 3.57
C SER A 219 -16.75 -1.31 3.83
N VAL A 220 -17.90 -0.97 3.28
CA VAL A 220 -19.14 -1.74 3.38
C VAL A 220 -19.50 -2.28 2.00
N SER A 221 -19.78 -3.58 1.89
CA SER A 221 -20.24 -4.16 0.62
C SER A 221 -21.58 -3.57 0.19
N LYS A 222 -21.79 -3.44 -1.12
CA LYS A 222 -23.12 -3.09 -1.64
C LYS A 222 -24.05 -4.31 -1.61
N PRO A 223 -25.37 -4.12 -1.57
CA PRO A 223 -26.30 -5.22 -1.79
C PRO A 223 -25.96 -5.93 -3.09
N ASP A 224 -26.05 -7.24 -3.10
CA ASP A 224 -25.90 -8.10 -4.28
C ASP A 224 -24.62 -7.89 -5.11
N ASP A 225 -23.54 -7.37 -4.49
CA ASP A 225 -22.25 -7.18 -5.16
C ASP A 225 -21.39 -8.47 -5.20
N GLY A 226 -21.93 -9.59 -4.70
CA GLY A 226 -21.27 -10.90 -4.71
C GLY A 226 -20.28 -11.13 -3.56
N ARG A 227 -20.13 -10.18 -2.62
CA ARG A 227 -19.22 -10.31 -1.47
C ARG A 227 -19.86 -10.96 -0.25
N ALA A 228 -21.18 -11.00 -0.18
CA ALA A 228 -21.94 -11.65 0.87
C ALA A 228 -23.20 -12.31 0.30
N PRO A 229 -23.77 -13.34 0.97
CA PRO A 229 -25.07 -13.88 0.62
C PRO A 229 -26.17 -12.81 0.75
N THR A 230 -27.29 -13.01 0.05
CA THR A 230 -28.48 -12.14 0.15
C THR A 230 -28.93 -11.97 1.61
N GLY A 231 -29.19 -10.74 2.03
CA GLY A 231 -29.54 -10.39 3.41
C GLY A 231 -28.35 -10.20 4.36
N PHE A 232 -27.12 -10.34 3.83
CA PHE A 232 -25.89 -10.10 4.58
C PHE A 232 -25.00 -9.09 3.87
N ARG A 233 -24.10 -8.49 4.64
CA ARG A 233 -23.12 -7.50 4.18
C ARG A 233 -21.75 -7.80 4.81
N THR A 234 -20.69 -7.43 4.09
CA THR A 234 -19.35 -7.36 4.68
C THR A 234 -19.03 -5.96 5.14
N LEU A 235 -18.43 -5.84 6.31
CA LEU A 235 -17.92 -4.60 6.87
C LEU A 235 -16.44 -4.83 7.21
N ILE A 236 -15.56 -4.06 6.57
CA ILE A 236 -14.12 -4.15 6.78
C ILE A 236 -13.66 -2.81 7.35
N ALA A 237 -13.14 -2.83 8.58
CA ALA A 237 -12.65 -1.65 9.25
C ALA A 237 -11.15 -1.76 9.50
N SER A 238 -10.38 -0.79 9.01
CA SER A 238 -8.93 -0.77 9.12
C SER A 238 -8.42 0.47 9.85
N SER A 239 -7.36 0.29 10.62
CA SER A 239 -6.61 1.34 11.31
C SER A 239 -5.12 1.14 11.10
N PHE A 240 -4.38 2.22 10.90
CA PHE A 240 -2.92 2.15 10.96
C PHE A 240 -2.47 1.92 12.39
N VAL A 241 -1.43 1.10 12.56
CA VAL A 241 -0.83 0.81 13.87
C VAL A 241 0.68 0.82 13.79
N ASP A 242 1.33 1.10 14.91
CA ASP A 242 2.75 0.80 15.08
C ASP A 242 2.94 -0.73 15.10
N PRO A 243 3.74 -1.32 14.21
CA PRO A 243 3.96 -2.76 14.20
C PRO A 243 4.80 -3.26 15.37
N GLN A 244 5.65 -2.43 15.98
CA GLN A 244 6.61 -2.86 17.00
C GLN A 244 5.96 -3.52 18.22
N PRO A 245 4.89 -2.96 18.85
CA PRO A 245 4.24 -3.60 19.97
C PRO A 245 3.62 -4.97 19.66
N TRP A 246 3.30 -5.24 18.38
CA TRP A 246 2.77 -6.53 17.94
C TRP A 246 3.88 -7.59 17.84
N TRP A 247 5.10 -7.17 17.49
CA TRP A 247 6.24 -8.07 17.35
C TRP A 247 6.94 -8.37 18.67
N SER A 248 7.04 -7.40 19.57
CA SER A 248 7.67 -7.56 20.89
C SER A 248 6.78 -8.31 21.89
N ALA A 249 5.48 -8.45 21.62
CA ALA A 249 4.53 -9.10 22.53
C ALA A 249 4.81 -10.60 22.69
N SER A 250 4.69 -11.11 23.92
CA SER A 250 4.61 -12.54 24.20
C SER A 250 3.37 -13.15 23.51
N LYS A 251 3.25 -14.47 23.48
CA LYS A 251 2.08 -15.13 22.87
C LYS A 251 0.77 -14.76 23.59
N SER A 252 0.79 -14.66 24.92
CA SER A 252 -0.37 -14.24 25.73
C SER A 252 -0.73 -12.78 25.48
N ASP A 253 0.26 -11.87 25.56
CA ASP A 253 0.03 -10.45 25.40
C ASP A 253 -0.44 -10.10 23.98
N TYR A 254 0.06 -10.84 22.97
CA TYR A 254 -0.42 -10.72 21.59
C TYR A 254 -1.91 -11.10 21.48
N ALA A 255 -2.32 -12.21 22.10
CA ALA A 255 -3.71 -12.66 22.06
C ALA A 255 -4.63 -11.64 22.75
N THR A 256 -4.27 -11.18 23.94
CA THR A 256 -5.00 -10.13 24.68
C THR A 256 -5.09 -8.85 23.87
N ARG A 257 -3.96 -8.34 23.34
CA ARG A 257 -3.94 -7.13 22.50
C ARG A 257 -4.84 -7.26 21.28
N LYS A 258 -4.79 -8.41 20.59
CA LYS A 258 -5.63 -8.66 19.41
C LYS A 258 -7.10 -8.60 19.76
N GLU A 259 -7.49 -9.21 20.88
CA GLU A 259 -8.86 -9.20 21.36
C GLU A 259 -9.31 -7.79 21.77
N ASP A 260 -8.51 -7.08 22.57
CA ASP A 260 -8.81 -5.71 23.02
C ASP A 260 -9.00 -4.75 21.84
N TYR A 261 -8.13 -4.86 20.83
CA TYR A 261 -8.24 -4.05 19.61
C TYR A 261 -9.51 -4.40 18.82
N THR A 262 -9.85 -5.68 18.75
CA THR A 262 -11.06 -6.16 18.06
C THR A 262 -12.32 -5.64 18.75
N GLN A 263 -12.42 -5.79 20.06
CA GLN A 263 -13.59 -5.35 20.83
C GLN A 263 -13.70 -3.81 20.82
N THR A 264 -12.58 -3.11 20.93
CA THR A 264 -12.55 -1.64 20.81
C THR A 264 -13.06 -1.17 19.45
N ALA A 265 -12.60 -1.80 18.35
CA ALA A 265 -13.07 -1.45 17.01
C ALA A 265 -14.57 -1.69 16.86
N ILE A 266 -15.06 -2.84 17.30
CA ILE A 266 -16.50 -3.20 17.23
C ILE A 266 -17.34 -2.22 18.05
N ALA A 267 -16.92 -1.89 19.29
CA ALA A 267 -17.63 -0.94 20.15
C ALA A 267 -17.69 0.47 19.51
N ARG A 268 -16.60 0.92 18.88
CA ARG A 268 -16.55 2.20 18.16
C ARG A 268 -17.43 2.19 16.92
N LEU A 269 -17.38 1.13 16.12
CA LEU A 269 -18.26 0.96 14.96
C LEU A 269 -19.73 0.89 15.36
N GLY A 270 -20.04 0.32 16.54
CA GLY A 270 -21.38 0.24 17.10
C GLY A 270 -22.04 1.60 17.39
N GLN A 271 -21.28 2.72 17.36
CA GLN A 271 -21.84 4.07 17.45
C GLN A 271 -22.57 4.50 16.16
N TYR A 272 -22.29 3.83 15.05
CA TYR A 272 -22.90 4.12 13.74
C TYR A 272 -23.68 2.93 13.18
N PHE A 273 -23.17 1.71 13.34
CA PHE A 273 -23.79 0.48 12.87
C PHE A 273 -24.52 -0.23 14.01
N HIS A 274 -25.59 -0.95 13.70
CA HIS A 274 -26.35 -1.74 14.70
C HIS A 274 -25.66 -3.08 14.95
N LEU A 275 -24.49 -3.05 15.59
CA LEU A 275 -23.67 -4.25 15.86
C LEU A 275 -24.00 -4.85 17.23
N ASN A 276 -24.41 -6.10 17.24
CA ASN A 276 -24.65 -6.91 18.44
C ASN A 276 -24.51 -8.42 18.13
N ALA A 277 -24.68 -9.28 19.11
CA ALA A 277 -24.55 -10.72 18.95
C ALA A 277 -25.55 -11.34 17.95
N GLU A 278 -26.67 -10.68 17.67
CA GLU A 278 -27.68 -11.17 16.71
C GLU A 278 -27.37 -10.73 15.29
N THR A 279 -26.68 -9.60 15.11
CA THR A 279 -26.39 -9.01 13.80
C THR A 279 -25.01 -9.36 13.25
N ILE A 280 -24.03 -9.63 14.12
CA ILE A 280 -22.69 -10.09 13.70
C ILE A 280 -22.75 -11.61 13.53
N VAL A 281 -22.55 -12.09 12.30
CA VAL A 281 -22.56 -13.54 11.97
C VAL A 281 -21.17 -14.11 11.72
N HIS A 282 -20.19 -13.24 11.47
CA HIS A 282 -18.79 -13.61 11.31
C HIS A 282 -17.89 -12.49 11.82
N GLN A 283 -16.78 -12.86 12.47
CA GLN A 283 -15.80 -11.92 12.98
C GLN A 283 -14.39 -12.51 12.80
N GLU A 284 -13.51 -11.72 12.21
CA GLU A 284 -12.09 -12.03 12.09
C GLU A 284 -11.28 -10.74 12.24
N ALA A 285 -10.04 -10.86 12.72
CA ALA A 285 -9.12 -9.70 12.79
C ALA A 285 -7.73 -10.07 12.27
N ALA A 286 -7.14 -9.13 11.51
CA ALA A 286 -5.77 -9.19 11.03
C ALA A 286 -4.90 -8.16 11.74
N THR A 287 -3.67 -8.56 12.03
CA THR A 287 -2.65 -7.76 12.71
C THR A 287 -1.39 -7.69 11.85
N PRO A 288 -0.36 -6.91 12.19
CA PRO A 288 0.91 -6.94 11.48
C PRO A 288 1.49 -8.37 11.31
N ARG A 289 1.34 -9.26 12.31
CA ARG A 289 1.77 -10.68 12.15
C ARG A 289 0.96 -11.43 11.11
N THR A 290 -0.35 -11.16 11.01
CA THR A 290 -1.22 -11.74 9.98
C THR A 290 -0.76 -11.27 8.58
N PHE A 291 -0.53 -9.98 8.41
CA PHE A 291 -0.05 -9.43 7.14
C PHE A 291 1.29 -10.05 6.72
N GLN A 292 2.27 -10.15 7.62
CA GLN A 292 3.53 -10.81 7.29
C GLN A 292 3.33 -12.27 6.87
N THR A 293 2.47 -13.00 7.54
CA THR A 293 2.20 -14.41 7.22
C THR A 293 1.68 -14.60 5.80
N PHE A 294 0.78 -13.72 5.34
CA PHE A 294 0.14 -13.85 4.03
C PHE A 294 0.87 -13.12 2.90
N THR A 295 1.59 -12.06 3.20
CA THR A 295 2.25 -11.22 2.18
C THR A 295 3.77 -11.38 2.15
N ALA A 296 4.37 -12.02 3.15
CA ALA A 296 5.81 -12.11 3.40
C ALA A 296 6.51 -10.74 3.54
N ARG A 297 5.76 -9.64 3.71
CA ARG A 297 6.32 -8.31 3.94
C ARG A 297 6.94 -8.24 5.34
N GLN A 298 8.15 -7.70 5.40
CA GLN A 298 8.88 -7.52 6.67
C GLN A 298 8.00 -6.81 7.70
N LYS A 299 7.94 -7.33 8.92
CA LYS A 299 7.10 -6.82 10.02
C LYS A 299 5.61 -6.63 9.70
N GLY A 300 5.13 -7.16 8.57
CA GLY A 300 3.75 -7.00 8.12
C GLY A 300 3.40 -5.57 7.72
N TYR A 301 4.36 -4.80 7.23
CA TYR A 301 4.15 -3.45 6.74
C TYR A 301 3.07 -3.40 5.67
N VAL A 302 2.21 -2.39 5.76
CA VAL A 302 1.16 -2.10 4.77
C VAL A 302 1.43 -0.76 4.10
N GLY A 303 1.00 -0.65 2.83
CA GLY A 303 1.35 0.50 2.01
C GLY A 303 2.83 0.54 1.68
N GLY A 304 3.25 1.61 1.03
CA GLY A 304 4.63 1.82 0.61
C GLY A 304 5.42 2.70 1.57
N ILE A 305 6.43 3.33 1.01
CA ILE A 305 7.21 4.36 1.70
C ILE A 305 6.34 5.62 1.80
N GLY A 306 6.26 6.22 3.00
CA GLY A 306 5.52 7.45 3.20
C GLY A 306 5.93 8.55 2.19
N GLN A 307 4.95 9.22 1.60
CA GLN A 307 5.14 10.15 0.48
C GLN A 307 5.63 11.52 0.96
N ARG A 308 6.81 11.53 1.56
CA ARG A 308 7.51 12.74 2.00
C ARG A 308 8.24 13.41 0.84
N VAL A 309 8.56 14.68 0.96
CA VAL A 309 9.44 15.36 -0.03
C VAL A 309 10.72 14.57 -0.28
N SER A 310 11.34 14.00 0.76
CA SER A 310 12.58 13.23 0.67
C SER A 310 12.45 11.82 0.05
N SER A 311 11.23 11.34 -0.17
CA SER A 311 10.94 9.99 -0.68
C SER A 311 9.97 9.95 -1.86
N PHE A 312 9.53 11.09 -2.36
CA PHE A 312 8.62 11.21 -3.49
C PHE A 312 9.31 11.76 -4.76
N GLY A 313 8.80 11.38 -5.91
CA GLY A 313 9.22 11.89 -7.20
C GLY A 313 10.71 11.65 -7.49
N PRO A 314 11.51 12.72 -7.73
CA PRO A 314 12.94 12.57 -8.03
C PRO A 314 13.75 12.02 -6.86
N PHE A 315 13.25 12.09 -5.65
CA PHE A 315 13.91 11.58 -4.44
C PHE A 315 13.45 10.16 -4.06
N GLY A 316 12.44 9.61 -4.74
CA GLY A 316 11.89 8.28 -4.49
C GLY A 316 12.84 7.14 -4.83
N ILE A 317 12.39 5.91 -4.56
CA ILE A 317 13.06 4.69 -5.01
C ILE A 317 12.71 4.45 -6.47
N ALA A 318 13.74 4.22 -7.29
CA ALA A 318 13.56 3.95 -8.70
C ALA A 318 13.08 2.52 -8.94
N THR A 319 12.36 2.31 -10.03
CA THR A 319 12.04 0.98 -10.55
C THR A 319 13.29 0.22 -11.00
N ARG A 320 14.31 0.93 -11.52
CA ARG A 320 15.63 0.36 -11.80
C ARG A 320 16.41 0.18 -10.50
N THR A 321 16.73 -1.05 -10.15
CA THR A 321 17.66 -1.31 -9.06
C THR A 321 19.13 -1.09 -9.51
N PRO A 322 20.09 -1.06 -8.58
CA PRO A 322 21.51 -1.09 -8.94
C PRO A 322 21.96 -2.39 -9.60
N ILE A 323 21.17 -3.44 -9.47
CA ILE A 323 21.44 -4.75 -10.08
C ILE A 323 20.81 -4.79 -11.46
N LYS A 324 21.62 -5.01 -12.49
CA LYS A 324 21.18 -5.07 -13.88
C LYS A 324 20.18 -6.22 -14.08
N ASN A 325 19.09 -5.93 -14.79
CA ASN A 325 17.98 -6.85 -15.03
C ASN A 325 17.19 -7.26 -13.77
N CYS A 326 17.40 -6.54 -12.65
CA CYS A 326 16.59 -6.67 -11.46
C CYS A 326 15.77 -5.37 -11.28
N TRP A 327 14.47 -5.50 -11.25
CA TRP A 327 13.53 -4.40 -11.24
C TRP A 327 12.68 -4.45 -9.98
N LEU A 328 12.30 -3.27 -9.48
CA LEU A 328 11.37 -3.13 -8.38
C LEU A 328 10.08 -2.48 -8.89
N VAL A 329 8.93 -3.07 -8.58
CA VAL A 329 7.61 -2.53 -8.86
C VAL A 329 6.78 -2.49 -7.59
N GLY A 330 5.66 -1.81 -7.63
CA GLY A 330 4.74 -1.73 -6.50
C GLY A 330 4.89 -0.43 -5.71
N ASP A 331 4.41 -0.47 -4.49
CA ASP A 331 4.25 0.68 -3.61
C ASP A 331 5.54 1.29 -3.05
N SER A 332 6.65 0.57 -3.13
CA SER A 332 7.97 1.10 -2.74
C SER A 332 8.59 2.04 -3.79
N THR A 333 8.00 2.12 -5.00
CA THR A 333 8.52 2.92 -6.11
C THR A 333 7.58 4.06 -6.47
N HIS A 334 8.08 5.05 -7.22
CA HIS A 334 7.21 6.13 -7.73
C HIS A 334 6.11 5.57 -8.66
N PRO A 335 4.86 6.03 -8.56
CA PRO A 335 4.35 7.15 -7.73
C PRO A 335 3.92 6.75 -6.32
N GLY A 336 4.07 5.51 -5.91
CA GLY A 336 3.73 5.05 -4.57
C GLY A 336 2.58 4.05 -4.55
N GLU A 337 1.86 4.02 -3.45
CA GLU A 337 0.80 3.06 -3.18
C GLU A 337 -0.51 3.32 -3.94
N GLY A 338 -1.45 2.39 -3.76
CA GLY A 338 -2.75 2.40 -4.42
C GLY A 338 -2.73 1.71 -5.78
N THR A 339 -3.90 1.23 -6.23
CA THR A 339 -4.05 0.45 -7.48
C THR A 339 -3.49 1.19 -8.69
N ALA A 340 -3.73 2.50 -8.80
CA ALA A 340 -3.19 3.32 -9.89
C ALA A 340 -1.66 3.44 -9.82
N GLY A 341 -1.11 3.69 -8.63
CA GLY A 341 0.34 3.85 -8.42
C GLY A 341 1.11 2.58 -8.75
N VAL A 342 0.70 1.44 -8.19
CA VAL A 342 1.38 0.16 -8.42
C VAL A 342 1.27 -0.31 -9.87
N SER A 343 0.12 -0.06 -10.53
CA SER A 343 -0.05 -0.35 -11.96
C SER A 343 0.85 0.52 -12.84
N TYR A 344 1.00 1.79 -12.48
CA TYR A 344 1.91 2.70 -13.19
C TYR A 344 3.38 2.27 -13.07
N SER A 345 3.82 1.83 -11.89
CA SER A 345 5.18 1.32 -11.69
C SER A 345 5.44 0.06 -12.52
N ALA A 346 4.47 -0.85 -12.59
CA ALA A 346 4.56 -2.05 -13.42
C ALA A 346 4.67 -1.71 -14.92
N LEU A 347 3.79 -0.81 -15.42
CA LEU A 347 3.85 -0.33 -16.81
C LEU A 347 5.20 0.35 -17.11
N THR A 348 5.72 1.12 -16.16
CA THR A 348 7.03 1.78 -16.30
C THR A 348 8.14 0.75 -16.50
N VAL A 349 8.17 -0.32 -15.69
CA VAL A 349 9.19 -1.38 -15.83
C VAL A 349 9.07 -2.10 -17.17
N VAL A 350 7.86 -2.45 -17.60
CA VAL A 350 7.65 -3.07 -18.93
C VAL A 350 8.23 -2.19 -20.05
N ARG A 351 7.94 -0.88 -20.03
CA ARG A 351 8.49 0.07 -21.02
C ARG A 351 10.01 0.18 -20.95
N GLN A 352 10.58 0.14 -19.74
CA GLN A 352 12.03 0.17 -19.52
C GLN A 352 12.73 -1.08 -20.03
N ILE A 353 12.11 -2.26 -19.90
CA ILE A 353 12.64 -3.53 -20.41
C ILE A 353 12.60 -3.52 -21.93
N LEU A 354 11.45 -3.19 -22.52
CA LEU A 354 11.31 -3.13 -23.99
C LEU A 354 12.23 -2.10 -24.66
N ALA A 355 12.64 -1.07 -23.95
CA ALA A 355 13.61 -0.09 -24.47
C ALA A 355 15.07 -0.55 -24.37
N GLN A 356 15.35 -1.71 -23.76
CA GLN A 356 16.70 -2.31 -23.69
C GLN A 356 16.90 -3.42 -24.74
N SER A 357 15.79 -3.97 -25.25
CA SER A 357 15.78 -4.93 -26.36
C SER A 357 15.84 -4.19 -27.70
#